data_8c2bd0a07591c3d93f5850e9cded84ac
#
_entry.id   8c2bd0a07591c3d93f5850e9cded84ac
#
_cell.length_a   1.000
_cell.length_b   1.000
_cell.length_c   1.000
_cell.angle_alpha   90.00
_cell.angle_beta   90.00
_cell.angle_gamma   90.00
#
_symmetry.space_group_name_H-M   'P 1'
#
loop_
_entity.id
_entity.type
_entity.pdbx_description
1 polymer ?
#
loop_
_entity_poly.entity_id
_entity_poly.type
_entity_poly.pdbx_seq_one_letter_code
_entity_poly.pdbx_strand_id
1 'polypeptide(L)'
;MTGVQTCALPISFQVTEENIADVVSLVSGIPVNKVAQSESQKLLKMRDELHKSIIGQDKAIDSISKSIQRARMGLKSHKRPIGVFLFLGPTGVGKTELAKVLANYLFSHTDSLIKIDMSEYRERFSASRLIGAPPGYVGYEEGGALTEKVRRNPYSVILFDEFEKAHLDISNLLLQVFDEGILTDGFGRKVDFRNTIIIMTSNLGTKDIKVDGRDRKSTRLNSSHALI
;
A
#
# COMPACT_ATOMS: atom_id res chain seq x y z
N MET A 1 -53.28 -14.40 -47.90
CA MET A 1 -51.84 -14.32 -47.82
C MET A 1 -51.45 -13.12 -46.98
N THR A 2 -51.30 -13.34 -45.69
CA THR A 2 -50.96 -12.31 -44.68
C THR A 2 -49.49 -12.48 -44.31
N GLY A 3 -48.66 -11.59 -44.86
CA GLY A 3 -47.21 -11.55 -44.55
C GLY A 3 -47.00 -11.00 -43.14
N VAL A 4 -46.50 -11.87 -42.26
CA VAL A 4 -46.01 -11.44 -40.92
C VAL A 4 -44.65 -10.82 -41.11
N GLN A 5 -44.56 -9.51 -41.06
CA GLN A 5 -43.28 -8.81 -40.93
C GLN A 5 -42.79 -8.93 -39.47
N THR A 6 -41.89 -9.86 -39.24
CA THR A 6 -41.09 -9.91 -38.01
C THR A 6 -40.11 -8.77 -38.05
N CYS A 7 -40.41 -7.67 -37.37
CA CYS A 7 -39.48 -6.57 -37.12
C CYS A 7 -38.52 -7.03 -36.00
N ALA A 8 -37.45 -7.74 -36.39
CA ALA A 8 -36.32 -8.00 -35.49
C ALA A 8 -35.52 -6.71 -35.37
N LEU A 9 -35.83 -5.92 -34.36
CA LEU A 9 -34.94 -4.83 -33.93
C LEU A 9 -33.62 -5.45 -33.50
N PRO A 10 -32.49 -5.08 -34.09
CA PRO A 10 -31.20 -5.55 -33.56
C PRO A 10 -31.05 -4.94 -32.17
N ILE A 11 -31.03 -5.81 -31.16
CA ILE A 11 -30.65 -5.44 -29.80
C ILE A 11 -29.14 -5.20 -29.86
N SER A 12 -28.74 -4.02 -30.31
CA SER A 12 -27.35 -3.60 -30.21
C SER A 12 -27.14 -3.14 -28.75
N PHE A 13 -26.54 -3.99 -27.94
CA PHE A 13 -25.95 -3.56 -26.70
C PHE A 13 -24.87 -2.54 -27.04
N GLN A 14 -25.07 -1.29 -26.71
CA GLN A 14 -24.01 -0.29 -26.78
C GLN A 14 -23.04 -0.58 -25.63
N VAL A 15 -21.83 -0.97 -25.99
CA VAL A 15 -20.74 -1.10 -25.02
C VAL A 15 -20.32 0.31 -24.65
N THR A 16 -20.58 0.69 -23.40
CA THR A 16 -20.18 1.98 -22.83
C THR A 16 -18.76 1.90 -22.24
N GLU A 17 -18.13 3.05 -22.03
CA GLU A 17 -16.83 3.11 -21.33
C GLU A 17 -16.91 2.48 -19.93
N GLU A 18 -18.06 2.59 -19.27
CA GLU A 18 -18.32 1.96 -17.97
C GLU A 18 -18.27 0.44 -18.04
N ASN A 19 -18.84 -0.17 -19.08
CA ASN A 19 -18.80 -1.64 -19.26
C ASN A 19 -17.37 -2.12 -19.48
N ILE A 20 -16.56 -1.38 -20.25
CA ILE A 20 -15.16 -1.69 -20.48
C ILE A 20 -14.38 -1.54 -19.17
N ALA A 21 -14.63 -0.47 -18.42
CA ALA A 21 -13.99 -0.22 -17.14
C ALA A 21 -14.32 -1.31 -16.11
N ASP A 22 -15.55 -1.83 -16.09
CA ASP A 22 -15.96 -2.96 -15.21
C ASP A 22 -15.20 -4.24 -15.57
N VAL A 23 -15.11 -4.58 -16.85
CA VAL A 23 -14.38 -5.78 -17.30
C VAL A 23 -12.89 -5.65 -16.97
N VAL A 24 -12.29 -4.50 -17.25
CA VAL A 24 -10.88 -4.23 -16.92
C VAL A 24 -10.65 -4.31 -15.42
N SER A 25 -11.57 -3.77 -14.60
CA SER A 25 -11.53 -3.86 -13.14
C SER A 25 -11.55 -5.31 -12.66
N LEU A 26 -12.38 -6.13 -13.26
CA LEU A 26 -12.55 -7.55 -12.90
C LEU A 26 -11.31 -8.38 -13.27
N VAL A 27 -10.69 -8.09 -14.41
CA VAL A 27 -9.50 -8.81 -14.92
C VAL A 27 -8.21 -8.34 -14.24
N SER A 28 -8.07 -7.02 -14.01
CA SER A 28 -6.84 -6.44 -13.47
C SER A 28 -6.82 -6.31 -11.94
N GLY A 29 -7.98 -6.44 -11.28
CA GLY A 29 -8.15 -6.12 -9.86
C GLY A 29 -8.09 -4.62 -9.56
N ILE A 30 -8.12 -3.77 -10.59
CA ILE A 30 -8.05 -2.31 -10.46
C ILE A 30 -9.46 -1.74 -10.59
N PRO A 31 -9.99 -0.98 -9.62
CA PRO A 31 -11.33 -0.38 -9.70
C PRO A 31 -11.36 0.79 -10.69
N VAL A 32 -11.39 0.49 -11.99
CA VAL A 32 -11.29 1.47 -13.08
C VAL A 32 -12.49 2.43 -13.09
N ASN A 33 -13.68 1.99 -12.68
CA ASN A 33 -14.88 2.83 -12.62
C ASN A 33 -14.80 4.00 -11.65
N LYS A 34 -13.93 3.92 -10.65
CA LYS A 34 -13.65 5.02 -9.73
C LYS A 34 -12.52 5.93 -10.22
N VAL A 35 -11.80 5.53 -11.28
CA VAL A 35 -10.64 6.26 -11.80
C VAL A 35 -11.07 7.42 -12.71
N ALA A 36 -12.12 7.26 -13.52
CA ALA A 36 -12.51 8.24 -14.53
C ALA A 36 -13.11 9.54 -13.94
N GLN A 37 -13.75 9.49 -12.79
CA GLN A 37 -14.43 10.65 -12.22
C GLN A 37 -13.77 11.19 -10.97
N SER A 38 -12.66 11.65 -10.92
CA SER A 38 -12.19 12.36 -9.74
C SER A 38 -11.02 11.77 -8.95
N GLU A 39 -10.12 11.03 -9.59
CA GLU A 39 -8.86 10.78 -8.87
C GLU A 39 -8.29 12.10 -8.35
N SER A 40 -8.31 13.13 -9.16
CA SER A 40 -7.87 14.47 -8.74
C SER A 40 -8.69 15.04 -7.59
N GLN A 41 -10.02 14.91 -7.63
CA GLN A 41 -10.89 15.40 -6.55
C GLN A 41 -10.77 14.54 -5.28
N LYS A 42 -10.65 13.22 -5.44
CA LYS A 42 -10.37 12.31 -4.31
C LYS A 42 -9.04 12.65 -3.68
N LEU A 43 -7.99 12.85 -4.46
CA LEU A 43 -6.67 13.21 -3.95
C LEU A 43 -6.67 14.55 -3.22
N LEU A 44 -7.44 15.53 -3.70
CA LEU A 44 -7.60 16.82 -3.01
C LEU A 44 -8.35 16.67 -1.67
N LYS A 45 -9.38 15.83 -1.62
CA LYS A 45 -10.17 15.58 -0.40
C LYS A 45 -9.51 14.56 0.54
N MET A 46 -8.46 13.86 0.11
CA MET A 46 -7.81 12.80 0.88
C MET A 46 -7.39 13.26 2.27
N ARG A 47 -6.82 14.45 2.38
CA ARG A 47 -6.41 15.04 3.66
C ARG A 47 -7.58 15.13 4.63
N ASP A 48 -8.69 15.72 4.19
CA ASP A 48 -9.85 15.97 5.04
C ASP A 48 -10.55 14.65 5.45
N GLU A 49 -10.61 13.69 4.54
CA GLU A 49 -11.19 12.38 4.84
C GLU A 49 -10.33 11.57 5.81
N LEU A 50 -9.00 11.62 5.68
CA LEU A 50 -8.09 10.98 6.64
C LEU A 50 -8.19 11.63 8.03
N HIS A 51 -8.35 12.96 8.11
CA HIS A 51 -8.54 13.67 9.37
C HIS A 51 -9.85 13.32 10.08
N LYS A 52 -10.91 12.96 9.36
CA LYS A 52 -12.16 12.48 9.97
C LYS A 52 -11.97 11.15 10.69
N SER A 53 -11.11 10.29 10.16
CA SER A 53 -10.89 8.95 10.69
C SER A 53 -9.78 8.87 11.72
N ILE A 54 -8.82 9.80 11.67
CA ILE A 54 -7.60 9.75 12.48
C ILE A 54 -7.40 11.08 13.19
N ILE A 55 -7.41 11.04 14.51
CA ILE A 55 -7.27 12.23 15.35
C ILE A 55 -5.82 12.38 15.80
N GLY A 56 -5.26 13.59 15.63
CA GLY A 56 -3.98 13.96 16.24
C GLY A 56 -2.73 13.59 15.46
N GLN A 57 -2.84 13.18 14.18
CA GLN A 57 -1.70 12.86 13.31
C GLN A 57 -1.57 13.82 12.11
N ASP A 58 -1.85 15.10 12.32
CA ASP A 58 -1.99 16.11 11.24
C ASP A 58 -0.76 16.18 10.34
N LYS A 59 0.45 16.23 10.93
CA LYS A 59 1.71 16.30 10.17
C LYS A 59 1.96 15.06 9.30
N ALA A 60 1.65 13.87 9.83
CA ALA A 60 1.79 12.62 9.09
C ALA A 60 0.80 12.57 7.92
N ILE A 61 -0.46 12.90 8.16
CA ILE A 61 -1.51 12.94 7.13
C ILE A 61 -1.14 13.94 6.03
N ASP A 62 -0.67 15.13 6.39
CA ASP A 62 -0.23 16.16 5.44
C ASP A 62 0.93 15.68 4.56
N SER A 63 1.95 15.07 5.16
CA SER A 63 3.12 14.55 4.44
C SER A 63 2.73 13.44 3.47
N ILE A 64 1.92 12.48 3.92
CA ILE A 64 1.44 11.37 3.08
C ILE A 64 0.62 11.91 1.93
N SER A 65 -0.36 12.77 2.22
CA SER A 65 -1.25 13.34 1.21
C SER A 65 -0.47 14.09 0.12
N LYS A 66 0.47 14.94 0.52
CA LYS A 66 1.32 15.68 -0.43
C LYS A 66 2.22 14.77 -1.26
N SER A 67 2.77 13.71 -0.68
CA SER A 67 3.64 12.77 -1.39
C SER A 67 2.86 11.95 -2.41
N ILE A 68 1.68 11.46 -2.04
CA ILE A 68 0.80 10.71 -2.94
C ILE A 68 0.29 11.61 -4.08
N GLN A 69 -0.12 12.85 -3.77
CA GLN A 69 -0.52 13.82 -4.78
C GLN A 69 0.59 14.08 -5.80
N ARG A 70 1.82 14.35 -5.33
CA ARG A 70 2.99 14.54 -6.22
C ARG A 70 3.26 13.32 -7.09
N ALA A 71 3.18 12.12 -6.50
CA ALA A 71 3.42 10.88 -7.24
C ALA A 71 2.38 10.66 -8.35
N ARG A 72 1.10 10.96 -8.08
CA ARG A 72 0.01 10.84 -9.06
C ARG A 72 0.04 11.90 -10.14
N MET A 73 0.60 13.07 -9.86
CA MET A 73 0.85 14.14 -10.87
C MET A 73 2.04 13.84 -11.79
N GLY A 74 2.64 12.65 -11.70
CA GLY A 74 3.78 12.27 -12.55
C GLY A 74 5.13 12.86 -12.11
N LEU A 75 5.18 13.52 -10.94
CA LEU A 75 6.41 14.16 -10.43
C LEU A 75 7.31 13.19 -9.66
N LYS A 76 7.01 11.88 -9.70
CA LYS A 76 7.85 10.85 -9.09
C LYS A 76 8.80 10.21 -10.11
N SER A 77 9.88 9.60 -9.61
CA SER A 77 10.68 8.68 -10.42
C SER A 77 9.85 7.47 -10.83
N HIS A 78 9.86 7.10 -12.11
CA HIS A 78 9.15 5.92 -12.64
C HIS A 78 9.68 4.59 -12.07
N LYS A 79 10.84 4.61 -11.42
CA LYS A 79 11.49 3.42 -10.84
C LYS A 79 11.10 3.13 -9.40
N ARG A 80 10.56 4.11 -8.66
CA ARG A 80 10.31 3.99 -7.21
C ARG A 80 8.86 3.72 -6.88
N PRO A 81 8.54 3.16 -5.71
CA PRO A 81 7.17 3.09 -5.17
C PRO A 81 6.48 4.47 -5.16
N ILE A 82 5.15 4.48 -5.02
CA ILE A 82 4.38 5.74 -4.91
C ILE A 82 4.87 6.59 -3.73
N GLY A 83 5.15 5.95 -2.60
CA GLY A 83 5.73 6.58 -1.43
C GLY A 83 6.29 5.54 -0.47
N VAL A 84 7.36 5.91 0.23
CA VAL A 84 7.95 5.12 1.33
C VAL A 84 7.94 5.99 2.56
N PHE A 85 7.28 5.54 3.64
CA PHE A 85 7.09 6.29 4.87
C PHE A 85 7.56 5.51 6.08
N LEU A 86 8.27 6.18 6.97
CA LEU A 86 8.67 5.63 8.26
C LEU A 86 7.91 6.33 9.38
N PHE A 87 7.08 5.59 10.11
CA PHE A 87 6.32 6.10 11.25
C PHE A 87 7.04 5.75 12.55
N LEU A 88 7.59 6.77 13.18
CA LEU A 88 8.25 6.65 14.49
C LEU A 88 7.29 7.09 15.59
N GLY A 89 7.25 6.36 16.69
CA GLY A 89 6.46 6.74 17.86
C GLY A 89 6.08 5.55 18.75
N PRO A 90 5.53 5.79 19.94
CA PRO A 90 5.14 4.74 20.89
C PRO A 90 4.03 3.86 20.34
N THR A 91 3.84 2.69 20.93
CA THR A 91 2.71 1.81 20.61
C THR A 91 1.38 2.48 20.97
N GLY A 92 0.32 2.15 20.21
CA GLY A 92 -1.04 2.62 20.49
C GLY A 92 -1.39 4.01 19.96
N VAL A 93 -0.50 4.68 19.23
CA VAL A 93 -0.74 6.04 18.69
C VAL A 93 -1.43 6.05 17.32
N GLY A 94 -1.85 4.90 16.80
CA GLY A 94 -2.60 4.81 15.56
C GLY A 94 -1.76 4.61 14.29
N LYS A 95 -0.46 4.28 14.39
CA LYS A 95 0.41 4.05 13.20
C LYS A 95 -0.16 3.00 12.25
N THR A 96 -0.55 1.86 12.78
CA THR A 96 -1.15 0.75 12.01
C THR A 96 -2.54 1.11 11.49
N GLU A 97 -3.32 1.88 12.26
CA GLU A 97 -4.65 2.31 11.85
C GLU A 97 -4.61 3.29 10.68
N LEU A 98 -3.63 4.21 10.68
CA LEU A 98 -3.41 5.12 9.56
C LEU A 98 -3.14 4.34 8.25
N ALA A 99 -2.34 3.27 8.30
CA ALA A 99 -2.09 2.44 7.12
C ALA A 99 -3.37 1.75 6.60
N LYS A 100 -4.25 1.27 7.49
CA LYS A 100 -5.54 0.66 7.11
C LYS A 100 -6.48 1.68 6.46
N VAL A 101 -6.65 2.84 7.11
CA VAL A 101 -7.52 3.90 6.58
C VAL A 101 -7.02 4.37 5.22
N LEU A 102 -5.70 4.53 5.07
CA LEU A 102 -5.10 4.90 3.79
C LEU A 102 -5.34 3.85 2.70
N ALA A 103 -5.18 2.56 3.02
CA ALA A 103 -5.41 1.47 2.07
C ALA A 103 -6.88 1.45 1.60
N ASN A 104 -7.82 1.56 2.53
CA ASN A 104 -9.25 1.60 2.23
C ASN A 104 -9.63 2.83 1.40
N TYR A 105 -9.02 3.97 1.69
CA TYR A 105 -9.30 5.21 0.96
C TYR A 105 -8.82 5.16 -0.49
N LEU A 106 -7.58 4.68 -0.70
CA LEU A 106 -6.97 4.69 -2.03
C LEU A 106 -7.45 3.56 -2.92
N PHE A 107 -7.58 2.36 -2.38
CA PHE A 107 -7.77 1.16 -3.20
C PHE A 107 -9.14 0.50 -3.04
N SER A 108 -9.91 0.85 -2.01
CA SER A 108 -11.30 0.38 -1.79
C SER A 108 -11.52 -1.15 -1.79
N HIS A 109 -10.45 -1.94 -1.73
CA HIS A 109 -10.48 -3.40 -1.64
C HIS A 109 -10.03 -3.87 -0.26
N THR A 110 -10.63 -4.93 0.25
CA THR A 110 -10.27 -5.53 1.55
C THR A 110 -8.82 -6.02 1.59
N ASP A 111 -8.32 -6.51 0.44
CA ASP A 111 -6.97 -7.07 0.32
C ASP A 111 -5.91 -6.04 -0.10
N SER A 112 -6.26 -4.76 -0.11
CA SER A 112 -5.34 -3.69 -0.49
C SER A 112 -4.28 -3.38 0.58
N LEU A 113 -4.42 -3.91 1.79
CA LEU A 113 -3.44 -3.80 2.85
C LEU A 113 -2.68 -5.13 3.03
N ILE A 114 -1.40 -5.12 2.68
CA ILE A 114 -0.47 -6.23 2.93
C ILE A 114 0.26 -5.94 4.23
N LYS A 115 -0.19 -6.53 5.33
CA LYS A 115 0.49 -6.41 6.63
C LYS A 115 1.52 -7.52 6.80
N ILE A 116 2.74 -7.15 7.22
CA ILE A 116 3.85 -8.04 7.56
C ILE A 116 4.42 -7.59 8.89
N ASP A 117 4.41 -8.49 9.87
CA ASP A 117 5.01 -8.28 11.18
C ASP A 117 6.50 -8.64 11.14
N MET A 118 7.36 -7.65 11.27
CA MET A 118 8.80 -7.85 11.21
C MET A 118 9.36 -8.60 12.43
N SER A 119 8.59 -8.74 13.48
CA SER A 119 8.99 -9.54 14.64
C SER A 119 9.11 -11.04 14.32
N GLU A 120 8.43 -11.52 13.27
CA GLU A 120 8.55 -12.88 12.76
C GLU A 120 9.78 -13.11 11.89
N TYR A 121 10.50 -12.04 11.54
CA TYR A 121 11.61 -12.01 10.58
C TYR A 121 12.93 -11.56 11.22
N ARG A 122 13.18 -12.00 12.46
CA ARG A 122 14.41 -11.65 13.22
C ARG A 122 15.61 -12.49 12.82
N GLU A 123 15.37 -13.69 12.33
CA GLU A 123 16.43 -14.65 12.00
C GLU A 123 16.97 -14.41 10.59
N ARG A 124 18.25 -14.73 10.39
CA ARG A 124 18.95 -14.54 9.12
C ARG A 124 18.26 -15.22 7.94
N PHE A 125 17.73 -16.42 8.14
CA PHE A 125 17.06 -17.19 7.08
C PHE A 125 15.62 -16.75 6.80
N SER A 126 15.08 -15.79 7.54
CA SER A 126 13.72 -15.30 7.38
C SER A 126 13.51 -14.55 6.06
N ALA A 127 14.57 -14.05 5.43
CA ALA A 127 14.49 -13.40 4.13
C ALA A 127 13.88 -14.31 3.06
N SER A 128 14.21 -15.61 3.06
CA SER A 128 13.64 -16.59 2.12
C SER A 128 12.13 -16.79 2.32
N ARG A 129 11.61 -16.65 3.52
CA ARG A 129 10.15 -16.67 3.76
C ARG A 129 9.45 -15.46 3.15
N LEU A 130 10.14 -14.32 3.07
CA LEU A 130 9.59 -13.07 2.54
C LEU A 130 9.54 -13.07 1.01
N ILE A 131 10.61 -13.55 0.35
CA ILE A 131 10.77 -13.51 -1.11
C ILE A 131 10.56 -14.86 -1.79
N GLY A 132 10.50 -15.95 -1.05
CA GLY A 132 10.47 -17.33 -1.52
C GLY A 132 11.82 -18.02 -1.38
N ALA A 133 11.79 -19.33 -1.09
CA ALA A 133 12.98 -20.15 -1.01
C ALA A 133 13.56 -20.42 -2.41
N PRO A 134 14.89 -20.51 -2.57
CA PRO A 134 15.49 -20.89 -3.84
C PRO A 134 15.18 -22.36 -4.18
N PRO A 135 15.32 -22.78 -5.45
CA PRO A 135 15.08 -24.16 -5.86
C PRO A 135 15.88 -25.17 -5.04
N GLY A 136 15.20 -26.24 -4.62
CA GLY A 136 15.82 -27.31 -3.83
C GLY A 136 15.76 -27.12 -2.31
N TYR A 137 15.23 -26.00 -1.82
CA TYR A 137 15.01 -25.77 -0.39
C TYR A 137 13.55 -26.02 0.02
N VAL A 138 13.35 -26.40 1.28
CA VAL A 138 12.01 -26.59 1.87
C VAL A 138 11.23 -25.27 1.80
N GLY A 139 9.95 -25.32 1.37
CA GLY A 139 9.11 -24.14 1.20
C GLY A 139 9.22 -23.46 -0.19
N TYR A 140 9.95 -24.04 -1.14
CA TYR A 140 10.05 -23.49 -2.49
C TYR A 140 8.69 -23.32 -3.17
N GLU A 141 7.78 -24.30 -3.04
CA GLU A 141 6.46 -24.28 -3.69
C GLU A 141 5.51 -23.21 -3.11
N GLU A 142 5.70 -22.80 -1.87
CA GLU A 142 4.81 -21.85 -1.18
C GLU A 142 4.97 -20.40 -1.69
N GLY A 143 6.12 -20.08 -2.33
CA GLY A 143 6.45 -18.71 -2.73
C GLY A 143 6.75 -17.79 -1.57
N GLY A 144 7.08 -16.53 -1.84
CA GLY A 144 7.38 -15.54 -0.80
C GLY A 144 6.13 -14.85 -0.26
N ALA A 145 6.06 -14.72 1.07
CA ALA A 145 4.93 -14.09 1.75
C ALA A 145 4.64 -12.64 1.30
N LEU A 146 5.67 -11.88 0.94
CA LEU A 146 5.55 -10.53 0.38
C LEU A 146 5.33 -10.57 -1.13
N THR A 147 6.21 -11.27 -1.86
CA THR A 147 6.25 -11.24 -3.31
C THR A 147 4.98 -11.78 -3.94
N GLU A 148 4.41 -12.88 -3.43
CA GLU A 148 3.15 -13.44 -3.93
C GLU A 148 1.95 -12.50 -3.66
N LYS A 149 1.89 -11.85 -2.48
CA LYS A 149 0.81 -10.91 -2.16
C LYS A 149 0.85 -9.69 -3.07
N VAL A 150 2.04 -9.11 -3.31
CA VAL A 150 2.21 -7.95 -4.18
C VAL A 150 1.95 -8.32 -5.65
N ARG A 151 2.36 -9.50 -6.08
CA ARG A 151 2.09 -9.98 -7.44
C ARG A 151 0.59 -10.13 -7.71
N ARG A 152 -0.18 -10.58 -6.71
CA ARG A 152 -1.65 -10.68 -6.80
C ARG A 152 -2.32 -9.31 -6.72
N ASN A 153 -1.79 -8.42 -5.85
CA ASN A 153 -2.35 -7.09 -5.59
C ASN A 153 -1.28 -6.01 -5.81
N PRO A 154 -0.97 -5.64 -7.08
CA PRO A 154 0.08 -4.67 -7.39
C PRO A 154 -0.25 -3.24 -6.92
N TYR A 155 -1.53 -2.95 -6.70
CA TYR A 155 -2.01 -1.68 -6.15
C TYR A 155 -2.40 -1.88 -4.69
N SER A 156 -1.43 -1.74 -3.79
CA SER A 156 -1.61 -2.03 -2.37
C SER A 156 -0.80 -1.11 -1.47
N VAL A 157 -1.21 -1.04 -0.22
CA VAL A 157 -0.40 -0.48 0.87
C VAL A 157 0.31 -1.64 1.57
N ILE A 158 1.62 -1.58 1.64
CA ILE A 158 2.44 -2.55 2.35
C ILE A 158 2.82 -1.95 3.69
N LEU A 159 2.43 -2.62 4.77
CA LEU A 159 2.76 -2.24 6.13
C LEU A 159 3.77 -3.21 6.71
N PHE A 160 4.98 -2.74 6.95
CA PHE A 160 6.00 -3.43 7.74
C PHE A 160 5.89 -2.97 9.19
N ASP A 161 5.28 -3.80 10.04
CA ASP A 161 5.07 -3.47 11.45
C ASP A 161 6.31 -3.88 12.27
N GLU A 162 6.72 -3.03 13.22
CA GLU A 162 7.91 -3.22 14.08
C GLU A 162 9.23 -3.45 13.28
N PHE A 163 9.47 -2.59 12.30
CA PHE A 163 10.58 -2.72 11.34
C PHE A 163 11.95 -2.84 12.01
N GLU A 164 12.14 -2.24 13.19
CA GLU A 164 13.38 -2.33 13.98
C GLU A 164 13.73 -3.75 14.45
N LYS A 165 12.79 -4.68 14.39
CA LYS A 165 13.00 -6.08 14.79
C LYS A 165 13.48 -6.96 13.64
N ALA A 166 13.40 -6.48 12.40
CA ALA A 166 13.83 -7.22 11.22
C ALA A 166 15.33 -7.48 11.24
N HIS A 167 15.75 -8.63 10.69
CA HIS A 167 17.17 -8.89 10.45
C HIS A 167 17.74 -7.93 9.40
N LEU A 168 19.01 -7.56 9.50
CA LEU A 168 19.68 -6.63 8.59
C LEU A 168 19.58 -7.04 7.12
N ASP A 169 19.65 -8.34 6.82
CA ASP A 169 19.53 -8.85 5.45
C ASP A 169 18.20 -8.47 4.81
N ILE A 170 17.10 -8.42 5.59
CA ILE A 170 15.78 -7.99 5.11
C ILE A 170 15.79 -6.49 4.85
N SER A 171 16.40 -5.70 5.73
CA SER A 171 16.52 -4.26 5.51
C SER A 171 17.28 -3.97 4.21
N ASN A 172 18.39 -4.67 3.96
CA ASN A 172 19.18 -4.54 2.73
C ASN A 172 18.37 -4.96 1.48
N LEU A 173 17.60 -6.02 1.58
CA LEU A 173 16.73 -6.48 0.51
C LEU A 173 15.63 -5.46 0.19
N LEU A 174 15.03 -4.84 1.21
CA LEU A 174 13.99 -3.83 1.02
C LEU A 174 14.55 -2.51 0.48
N LEU A 175 15.83 -2.19 0.69
CA LEU A 175 16.45 -1.02 0.04
C LEU A 175 16.36 -1.11 -1.49
N GLN A 176 16.53 -2.30 -2.07
CA GLN A 176 16.32 -2.49 -3.50
C GLN A 176 14.89 -2.12 -3.93
N VAL A 177 13.90 -2.53 -3.14
CA VAL A 177 12.48 -2.17 -3.40
C VAL A 177 12.29 -0.66 -3.33
N PHE A 178 12.90 0.03 -2.35
CA PHE A 178 12.72 1.46 -2.17
C PHE A 178 13.37 2.29 -3.30
N ASP A 179 14.47 1.81 -3.86
CA ASP A 179 15.21 2.54 -4.89
C ASP A 179 14.82 2.14 -6.32
N GLU A 180 14.63 0.85 -6.58
CA GLU A 180 14.36 0.32 -7.91
C GLU A 180 12.88 -0.03 -8.14
N GLY A 181 12.08 -0.16 -7.05
CA GLY A 181 10.68 -0.54 -7.12
C GLY A 181 10.45 -1.94 -7.67
N ILE A 182 11.47 -2.80 -7.69
CA ILE A 182 11.40 -4.17 -8.20
C ILE A 182 12.15 -5.09 -7.23
N LEU A 183 11.61 -6.30 -7.06
CA LEU A 183 12.23 -7.35 -6.27
C LEU A 183 12.14 -8.67 -7.04
N THR A 184 13.24 -9.41 -7.08
CA THR A 184 13.26 -10.75 -7.68
C THR A 184 12.87 -11.78 -6.62
N ASP A 185 11.87 -12.60 -6.91
CA ASP A 185 11.43 -13.66 -6.02
C ASP A 185 12.29 -14.93 -6.12
N GLY A 186 12.03 -15.92 -5.26
CA GLY A 186 12.75 -17.20 -5.23
C GLY A 186 12.62 -18.02 -6.53
N PHE A 187 11.63 -17.71 -7.37
CA PHE A 187 11.45 -18.33 -8.71
C PHE A 187 12.17 -17.57 -9.83
N GLY A 188 12.89 -16.49 -9.52
CA GLY A 188 13.54 -15.65 -10.52
C GLY A 188 12.59 -14.65 -11.21
N ARG A 189 11.34 -14.50 -10.77
CA ARG A 189 10.38 -13.58 -11.35
C ARG A 189 10.56 -12.19 -10.74
N LYS A 190 10.48 -11.15 -11.57
CA LYS A 190 10.51 -9.75 -11.12
C LYS A 190 9.13 -9.33 -10.66
N VAL A 191 9.01 -8.96 -9.40
CA VAL A 191 7.78 -8.42 -8.78
C VAL A 191 7.86 -6.91 -8.73
N ASP A 192 6.80 -6.24 -9.21
CA ASP A 192 6.74 -4.78 -9.36
C ASP A 192 6.08 -4.11 -8.16
N PHE A 193 6.82 -3.24 -7.48
CA PHE A 193 6.37 -2.47 -6.31
C PHE A 193 6.10 -0.99 -6.65
N ARG A 194 6.25 -0.57 -7.90
CA ARG A 194 6.14 0.85 -8.30
C ARG A 194 4.76 1.45 -8.06
N ASN A 195 3.73 0.62 -8.00
CA ASN A 195 2.36 1.05 -7.73
C ASN A 195 1.95 0.84 -6.27
N THR A 196 2.88 0.48 -5.39
CA THR A 196 2.61 0.29 -3.97
C THR A 196 2.97 1.53 -3.16
N ILE A 197 2.36 1.63 -1.97
CA ILE A 197 2.75 2.57 -0.92
C ILE A 197 3.32 1.74 0.21
N ILE A 198 4.53 2.08 0.65
CA ILE A 198 5.23 1.34 1.70
C ILE A 198 5.22 2.16 2.97
N ILE A 199 4.75 1.55 4.04
CA ILE A 199 4.71 2.13 5.38
C ILE A 199 5.49 1.21 6.31
N MET A 200 6.47 1.75 7.00
CA MET A 200 7.20 1.07 8.05
C MET A 200 6.84 1.70 9.39
N THR A 201 6.55 0.90 10.40
CA THR A 201 6.36 1.39 11.76
C THR A 201 7.55 1.01 12.63
N SER A 202 7.93 1.90 13.52
CA SER A 202 8.99 1.61 14.50
C SER A 202 8.68 2.29 15.84
N ASN A 203 9.13 1.66 16.91
CA ASN A 203 9.05 2.17 18.26
C ASN A 203 10.38 2.79 18.73
N LEU A 204 11.37 2.90 17.85
CA LEU A 204 12.65 3.56 18.15
C LEU A 204 12.44 5.04 18.49
N GLY A 205 13.29 5.58 19.36
CA GLY A 205 13.24 6.99 19.78
C GLY A 205 12.17 7.31 20.83
N THR A 206 11.34 6.35 21.24
CA THR A 206 10.28 6.60 22.22
C THR A 206 10.82 6.81 23.63
N LYS A 207 12.04 6.38 23.94
CA LYS A 207 12.69 6.55 25.25
C LYS A 207 13.15 7.99 25.51
N ASP A 208 13.37 8.75 24.44
CA ASP A 208 13.85 10.14 24.52
C ASP A 208 12.71 11.17 24.53
N ILE A 209 11.49 10.73 24.28
CA ILE A 209 10.30 11.58 24.39
C ILE A 209 9.92 11.64 25.86
N LYS A 210 10.46 12.62 26.59
CA LYS A 210 9.97 12.99 27.93
C LYS A 210 8.52 13.43 27.77
N VAL A 211 7.59 12.58 28.19
CA VAL A 211 6.19 12.94 28.36
C VAL A 211 6.16 13.90 29.55
N ASP A 212 6.11 15.19 29.28
CA ASP A 212 5.80 16.19 30.31
C ASP A 212 4.48 15.80 30.95
N GLY A 213 4.53 15.55 32.27
CA GLY A 213 3.54 14.83 33.05
C GLY A 213 2.20 15.53 33.26
N ARG A 214 1.60 16.11 32.24
CA ARG A 214 0.23 16.65 32.32
C ARG A 214 -0.55 16.26 31.07
N ASP A 215 -1.59 15.47 31.30
CA ASP A 215 -2.65 15.05 30.40
C ASP A 215 -2.45 13.75 29.62
N ARG A 216 -2.96 12.68 30.22
CA ARG A 216 -3.25 11.41 29.53
C ARG A 216 -4.30 11.49 28.40
N LYS A 217 -4.83 12.67 28.11
CA LYS A 217 -5.88 12.90 27.09
C LYS A 217 -5.42 13.68 25.86
N SER A 218 -4.21 14.21 25.83
CA SER A 218 -3.67 14.88 24.65
C SER A 218 -2.22 14.46 24.40
N THR A 219 -2.00 13.23 24.01
CA THR A 219 -0.68 12.83 23.52
C THR A 219 -0.47 13.46 22.16
N ARG A 220 -0.10 14.74 22.19
CA ARG A 220 0.45 15.43 21.01
C ARG A 220 1.79 14.78 20.72
N LEU A 221 1.80 13.91 19.73
CA LEU A 221 3.04 13.38 19.15
C LEU A 221 3.79 14.50 18.45
N ASN A 222 4.73 15.10 19.17
CA ASN A 222 5.62 16.15 18.65
C ASN A 222 6.80 15.59 17.83
N SER A 223 6.71 14.36 17.31
CA SER A 223 7.79 13.78 16.51
C SER A 223 7.29 12.75 15.52
N SER A 224 6.43 13.17 14.61
CA SER A 224 6.31 12.46 13.35
C SER A 224 7.35 13.02 12.38
N HIS A 225 8.59 12.60 12.51
CA HIS A 225 9.55 12.75 11.43
C HIS A 225 9.18 11.71 10.38
N ALA A 226 8.39 12.11 9.39
CA ALA A 226 8.35 11.42 8.12
C ALA A 226 9.66 11.79 7.41
N LEU A 227 10.65 10.93 7.49
CA LEU A 227 11.81 11.00 6.62
C LEU A 227 11.34 10.51 5.24
N ILE A 228 11.36 11.42 4.28
CA ILE A 228 11.05 11.18 2.87
C ILE A 228 12.29 10.68 2.17
#